data_1cbccc9b98e1cdab187e03f905533abd
#
_entry.id   1cbccc9b98e1cdab187e03f905533abd
#
_cell.length_a   1.000
_cell.length_b   1.000
_cell.length_c   1.000
_cell.angle_alpha   90.00
_cell.angle_beta   90.00
_cell.angle_gamma   90.00
#
_symmetry.space_group_name_H-M   'P 1'
#
loop_
_entity.id
_entity.type
_entity.pdbx_description
1 polymer ?
#
loop_
_entity_poly.entity_id
_entity_poly.type
_entity_poly.pdbx_seq_one_letter_code
_entity_poly.pdbx_strand_id
1 'polypeptide(L)'
;MTSNFPSLVAAEDAARTIAGHLAFRAEAWSSGVPDVRFGGGFARDFVTADGESVMVAAITRQQFADLAKATRLARTFAFLERVLYADFSARSDLYTHRETIAVLLAPWFSRRTVADLSTAFAGTSVPWARLHNLTG
;
A
#
# COMPACT_ATOMS: atom_id res chain seq x y z
N MET A 1 -11.87 12.76 0.57
CA MET A 1 -11.68 12.25 0.47
C MET A 1 -12.03 11.60 0.34
N THR A 2 -11.94 11.19 0.26
CA THR A 2 -12.10 10.49 0.02
C THR A 2 -12.14 9.73 0.30
N SER A 3 -11.98 9.38 0.83
CA SER A 3 -12.01 8.62 1.05
C SER A 3 -12.49 7.91 1.27
N ASN A 4 -12.88 7.55 1.49
CA ASN A 4 -13.45 6.78 1.32
C ASN A 4 -13.40 5.68 1.89
N PHE A 5 -12.79 5.58 2.31
CA PHE A 5 -12.79 4.32 2.70
C PHE A 5 -12.93 4.40 4.12
N PRO A 6 -13.62 3.64 4.58
CA PRO A 6 -13.95 3.58 5.93
C PRO A 6 -12.87 3.02 6.57
N SER A 7 -12.64 2.14 5.98
CA SER A 7 -11.45 1.67 6.33
C SER A 7 -10.66 2.79 5.87
N LEU A 8 -11.19 3.63 5.08
CA LEU A 8 -10.45 4.68 4.65
C LEU A 8 -10.18 5.48 5.82
N VAL A 9 -11.01 5.46 6.71
CA VAL A 9 -10.77 6.20 7.84
C VAL A 9 -9.69 5.53 8.56
N ALA A 10 -9.73 4.31 8.60
CA ALA A 10 -8.69 3.61 9.24
C ALA A 10 -7.53 3.70 8.33
N ALA A 11 -7.80 3.61 7.07
CA ALA A 11 -6.72 3.70 6.16
C ALA A 11 -6.28 5.11 6.17
N GLU A 12 -7.16 6.00 6.38
CA GLU A 12 -6.80 7.34 6.43
C GLU A 12 -6.13 7.60 7.71
N ASP A 13 -6.45 6.93 8.68
CA ASP A 13 -5.81 7.08 9.93
C ASP A 13 -4.51 6.39 9.87
N ALA A 14 -4.46 5.30 9.27
CA ALA A 14 -3.23 4.61 9.13
C ALA A 14 -2.46 5.42 8.13
N ALA A 15 -3.07 5.73 7.06
CA ALA A 15 -2.41 6.50 6.06
C ALA A 15 -2.15 7.84 6.65
N ARG A 16 -2.97 8.27 7.52
CA ARG A 16 -2.75 9.52 8.05
C ARG A 16 -1.83 9.45 9.19
N THR A 17 -1.71 8.42 9.70
CA THR A 17 -0.79 8.14 10.73
C THR A 17 0.47 7.99 9.99
N ILE A 18 0.43 7.29 8.99
CA ILE A 18 1.50 7.15 8.12
C ILE A 18 1.60 8.46 7.53
N ALA A 19 0.56 8.97 7.03
CA ALA A 19 0.62 10.19 6.40
C ALA A 19 0.69 11.27 7.34
N GLY A 20 0.29 11.15 8.46
CA GLY A 20 0.36 12.19 9.38
C GLY A 20 1.79 12.51 9.39
N HIS A 21 2.34 11.60 9.16
CA HIS A 21 3.62 11.75 8.99
C HIS A 21 3.72 12.13 7.67
N LEU A 22 3.02 11.66 6.87
CA LEU A 22 3.09 11.86 5.62
C LEU A 22 2.97 13.19 5.31
N ALA A 23 2.12 13.76 5.76
CA ALA A 23 1.90 15.06 5.40
C ALA A 23 3.20 15.65 5.25
N PHE A 24 3.98 15.41 6.00
CA PHE A 24 5.12 16.00 5.84
C PHE A 24 5.99 15.15 5.12
N ARG A 25 5.54 14.16 4.72
CA ARG A 25 6.39 13.34 4.08
C ARG A 25 5.91 13.05 2.80
N ALA A 26 5.22 13.85 2.27
CA ALA A 26 4.89 13.69 0.92
C ALA A 26 6.18 13.33 0.25
N GLU A 27 7.23 13.97 0.58
CA GLU A 27 8.41 13.62 -0.09
C GLU A 27 9.01 12.36 0.40
N ALA A 28 9.03 12.13 1.61
CA ALA A 28 9.56 10.88 2.11
C ALA A 28 8.79 9.80 1.44
N TRP A 29 7.51 10.03 1.28
CA TRP A 29 6.67 9.06 0.68
C TRP A 29 7.02 8.92 -0.78
N SER A 30 7.17 9.98 -1.47
CA SER A 30 7.46 9.87 -2.87
C SER A 30 8.87 9.38 -3.12
N SER A 31 9.71 9.41 -2.16
CA SER A 31 11.02 8.85 -2.33
C SER A 31 10.93 7.35 -2.11
N GLY A 32 9.78 6.88 -1.71
CA GLY A 32 9.62 5.46 -1.50
C GLY A 32 10.29 4.97 -0.25
N VAL A 33 10.61 5.84 0.66
CA VAL A 33 11.27 5.43 1.84
C VAL A 33 10.27 5.26 2.94
N PRO A 34 9.95 4.09 3.32
CA PRO A 34 9.08 3.89 4.42
C PRO A 34 9.87 4.35 5.55
N ASP A 35 9.25 4.94 6.41
CA ASP A 35 9.92 5.47 7.50
C ASP A 35 10.29 4.38 8.45
N VAL A 36 11.54 4.33 8.80
CA VAL A 36 11.98 3.34 9.73
C VAL A 36 11.25 3.49 11.05
N ARG A 37 10.65 4.64 11.29
CA ARG A 37 9.91 4.81 12.50
C ARG A 37 8.72 3.89 12.59
N PHE A 38 8.30 3.35 11.46
CA PHE A 38 7.18 2.44 11.46
C PHE A 38 7.68 1.01 11.66
N GLY A 39 8.96 0.85 11.91
CA GLY A 39 9.49 -0.48 12.11
C GLY A 39 9.48 -1.28 10.83
N GLY A 40 9.58 -0.62 9.71
CA GLY A 40 9.56 -1.30 8.43
C GLY A 40 8.16 -1.31 7.83
N GLY A 41 7.84 -2.34 7.12
CA GLY A 41 6.54 -2.43 6.47
C GLY A 41 6.64 -2.00 5.02
N PHE A 42 5.50 -2.06 4.34
CA PHE A 42 5.44 -1.70 2.94
C PHE A 42 4.55 -0.47 2.79
N ALA A 43 5.01 0.48 2.03
CA ALA A 43 4.22 1.66 1.73
C ALA A 43 4.69 2.20 0.40
N ARG A 44 3.76 2.46 -0.49
CA ARG A 44 4.13 2.91 -1.82
C ARG A 44 2.96 3.59 -2.50
N ASP A 45 3.25 4.49 -3.42
CA ASP A 45 2.21 5.08 -4.23
C ASP A 45 2.16 4.37 -5.58
N PHE A 46 1.00 4.33 -6.17
CA PHE A 46 0.80 3.70 -7.45
C PHE A 46 -0.09 4.59 -8.31
N VAL A 47 0.02 4.45 -9.62
CA VAL A 47 -0.80 5.21 -10.55
C VAL A 47 -1.89 4.27 -11.08
N THR A 48 -3.11 4.73 -11.06
CA THR A 48 -4.25 3.93 -11.50
C THR A 48 -4.53 4.14 -12.97
N ALA A 49 -5.47 3.36 -13.50
CA ALA A 49 -5.83 3.45 -14.92
C ALA A 49 -6.39 4.82 -15.30
N ASP A 50 -7.00 5.51 -14.36
CA ASP A 50 -7.54 6.84 -14.63
C ASP A 50 -6.54 7.94 -14.27
N GLY A 51 -5.28 7.58 -14.12
CA GLY A 51 -4.24 8.58 -13.93
C GLY A 51 -4.13 9.17 -12.55
N GLU A 52 -4.81 8.57 -11.58
CA GLU A 52 -4.76 9.08 -10.23
C GLU A 52 -3.63 8.40 -9.46
N SER A 53 -3.09 9.10 -8.50
CA SER A 53 -2.08 8.50 -7.63
C SER A 53 -2.76 8.06 -6.35
N VAL A 54 -2.44 6.87 -5.91
CA VAL A 54 -2.99 6.35 -4.66
C VAL A 54 -1.84 5.85 -3.81
N MET A 55 -2.02 5.95 -2.51
CA MET A 55 -1.05 5.51 -1.57
C MET A 55 -1.56 4.22 -0.95
N VAL A 56 -0.71 3.24 -0.85
CA VAL A 56 -1.08 1.94 -0.31
C VAL A 56 -0.04 1.52 0.71
N ALA A 57 -0.48 1.01 1.81
CA ALA A 57 0.44 0.56 2.85
C ALA A 57 0.07 -0.83 3.33
N ALA A 58 1.02 -1.51 3.89
CA ALA A 58 0.78 -2.78 4.55
C ALA A 58 1.81 -2.87 5.67
N ILE A 59 1.36 -2.61 6.86
CA ILE A 59 2.23 -2.59 8.03
C ILE A 59 2.05 -3.86 8.85
N THR A 60 0.84 -4.35 8.94
CA THR A 60 0.57 -5.56 9.71
C THR A 60 0.44 -6.76 8.80
N ARG A 61 0.56 -7.93 9.40
CA ARG A 61 0.40 -9.17 8.65
C ARG A 61 -0.96 -9.21 7.98
N GLN A 62 -2.01 -8.81 8.68
CA GLN A 62 -3.35 -8.88 8.13
C GLN A 62 -3.50 -7.92 6.95
N GLN A 63 -2.92 -6.75 7.05
CA GLN A 63 -2.99 -5.78 5.96
C GLN A 63 -2.32 -6.32 4.71
N PHE A 64 -1.16 -6.94 4.86
CA PHE A 64 -0.48 -7.47 3.69
C PHE A 64 -1.24 -8.68 3.13
N ALA A 65 -1.78 -9.51 4.00
CA ALA A 65 -2.55 -10.67 3.55
C ALA A 65 -3.78 -10.21 2.76
N ASP A 66 -4.45 -9.19 3.24
CA ASP A 66 -5.62 -8.65 2.56
C ASP A 66 -5.24 -8.04 1.22
N LEU A 67 -4.12 -7.34 1.19
CA LEU A 67 -3.63 -6.73 -0.05
C LEU A 67 -3.31 -7.82 -1.06
N ALA A 68 -2.60 -8.86 -0.64
CA ALA A 68 -2.24 -9.96 -1.52
C ALA A 68 -3.50 -10.65 -2.05
N LYS A 69 -4.48 -10.82 -1.20
CA LYS A 69 -5.70 -11.48 -1.60
C LYS A 69 -6.51 -10.62 -2.57
N ALA A 70 -6.65 -9.35 -2.27
CA ALA A 70 -7.42 -8.45 -3.11
C ALA A 70 -6.81 -8.31 -4.51
N THR A 71 -5.50 -8.35 -4.59
CA THR A 71 -4.82 -8.22 -5.87
C THR A 71 -4.60 -9.57 -6.55
N ARG A 72 -5.02 -10.66 -5.87
CA ARG A 72 -4.87 -12.02 -6.37
C ARG A 72 -3.41 -12.41 -6.57
N LEU A 73 -2.55 -11.87 -5.74
CA LEU A 73 -1.13 -12.19 -5.81
C LEU A 73 -0.67 -13.02 -4.63
N ALA A 74 -1.60 -13.58 -3.86
CA ALA A 74 -1.23 -14.34 -2.67
C ALA A 74 -0.29 -15.49 -2.99
N ARG A 75 -0.55 -16.19 -4.07
CA ARG A 75 0.32 -17.31 -4.43
C ARG A 75 1.68 -16.82 -4.91
N THR A 76 1.67 -15.72 -5.63
CA THR A 76 2.91 -15.15 -6.13
C THR A 76 3.78 -14.72 -4.96
N PHE A 77 3.18 -14.07 -3.97
CA PHE A 77 3.96 -13.65 -2.82
C PHE A 77 4.41 -14.83 -1.99
N ALA A 78 3.61 -15.90 -1.90
CA ALA A 78 4.04 -17.09 -1.19
C ALA A 78 5.24 -17.73 -1.89
N PHE A 79 5.24 -17.71 -3.21
CA PHE A 79 6.36 -18.23 -3.97
C PHE A 79 7.60 -17.39 -3.72
N LEU A 80 7.43 -16.09 -3.69
CA LEU A 80 8.54 -15.18 -3.43
C LEU A 80 9.12 -15.42 -2.04
N GLU A 81 8.28 -15.65 -1.07
CA GLU A 81 8.78 -15.93 0.27
C GLU A 81 9.73 -17.11 0.26
N ARG A 82 9.40 -18.13 -0.52
CA ARG A 82 10.26 -19.29 -0.57
C ARG A 82 11.55 -19.01 -1.31
N VAL A 83 11.47 -18.30 -2.40
CA VAL A 83 12.65 -18.02 -3.20
C VAL A 83 13.59 -17.05 -2.49
N LEU A 84 13.03 -16.10 -1.77
CA LEU A 84 13.83 -15.09 -1.11
C LEU A 84 14.14 -15.42 0.34
N TYR A 85 13.64 -16.55 0.82
CA TYR A 85 13.78 -16.93 2.24
C TYR A 85 13.26 -15.77 3.10
N ALA A 86 12.09 -15.28 2.75
CA ALA A 86 11.49 -14.14 3.42
C ALA A 86 10.19 -14.50 4.09
N ASP A 87 9.77 -13.68 5.04
CA ASP A 87 8.51 -13.87 5.74
C ASP A 87 7.76 -12.54 5.67
N PHE A 88 6.80 -12.46 4.77
CA PHE A 88 6.07 -11.21 4.59
C PHE A 88 5.06 -10.93 5.69
N SER A 89 5.02 -11.75 6.71
CA SER A 89 4.27 -11.41 7.90
C SER A 89 5.15 -10.54 8.81
N ALA A 90 6.42 -10.43 8.49
CA ALA A 90 7.34 -9.61 9.28
C ALA A 90 7.55 -8.28 8.59
N ARG A 91 7.40 -7.20 9.35
CA ARG A 91 7.56 -5.86 8.78
C ARG A 91 8.92 -5.63 8.17
N SER A 92 9.95 -6.17 8.77
CA SER A 92 11.29 -5.96 8.26
C SER A 92 11.46 -6.56 6.88
N ASP A 93 10.84 -7.72 6.64
CA ASP A 93 10.95 -8.34 5.34
C ASP A 93 10.11 -7.61 4.30
N LEU A 94 8.98 -7.06 4.71
CA LEU A 94 8.18 -6.24 3.81
C LEU A 94 9.00 -5.03 3.37
N TYR A 95 9.72 -4.45 4.29
CA TYR A 95 10.55 -3.30 3.96
C TYR A 95 11.73 -3.70 3.09
N THR A 96 12.40 -4.78 3.45
CA THR A 96 13.57 -5.24 2.72
C THR A 96 13.22 -5.52 1.25
N HIS A 97 12.07 -6.12 1.00
CA HIS A 97 11.69 -6.49 -0.35
C HIS A 97 10.64 -5.57 -0.96
N ARG A 98 10.54 -4.35 -0.45
CA ARG A 98 9.51 -3.41 -0.88
C ARG A 98 9.51 -3.11 -2.38
N GLU A 99 10.70 -3.08 -2.98
CA GLU A 99 10.75 -2.78 -4.40
C GLU A 99 10.18 -3.92 -5.23
N THR A 100 10.51 -5.14 -4.84
CA THR A 100 9.99 -6.31 -5.53
C THR A 100 8.48 -6.38 -5.38
N ILE A 101 7.99 -6.12 -4.17
CA ILE A 101 6.56 -6.14 -3.91
C ILE A 101 5.88 -5.06 -4.79
N ALA A 102 6.47 -3.89 -4.85
CA ALA A 102 5.89 -2.79 -5.62
C ALA A 102 5.84 -3.13 -7.10
N VAL A 103 6.89 -3.73 -7.63
CA VAL A 103 6.94 -4.09 -9.03
C VAL A 103 5.84 -5.09 -9.38
N LEU A 104 5.54 -6.01 -8.46
CA LEU A 104 4.50 -7.00 -8.70
C LEU A 104 3.11 -6.39 -8.58
N LEU A 105 2.94 -5.40 -7.72
CA LEU A 105 1.65 -4.78 -7.52
C LEU A 105 1.31 -3.73 -8.57
N ALA A 106 2.32 -3.05 -9.09
CA ALA A 106 2.09 -1.92 -10.00
C ALA A 106 1.18 -2.23 -11.18
N PRO A 107 1.36 -3.37 -11.87
CA PRO A 107 0.48 -3.65 -13.01
C PRO A 107 -0.98 -3.81 -12.62
N TRP A 108 -1.24 -4.35 -11.43
CA TRP A 108 -2.61 -4.51 -10.96
C TRP A 108 -3.27 -3.14 -10.78
N PHE A 109 -2.54 -2.20 -10.18
CA PHE A 109 -3.08 -0.87 -9.96
C PHE A 109 -3.25 -0.12 -11.29
N SER A 110 -2.32 -0.29 -12.21
CA SER A 110 -2.38 0.44 -13.47
C SER A 110 -3.55 0.03 -14.34
N ARG A 111 -4.17 -1.11 -14.06
CA ARG A 111 -5.30 -1.57 -14.83
C ARG A 111 -6.63 -1.27 -14.16
N ARG A 112 -6.63 -0.60 -13.05
CA ARG A 112 -7.84 -0.35 -12.29
C ARG A 112 -8.01 1.12 -11.99
N THR A 113 -9.26 1.56 -11.97
CA THR A 113 -9.55 2.95 -11.63
C THR A 113 -9.67 3.06 -10.11
N VAL A 114 -9.73 4.28 -9.61
CA VAL A 114 -9.91 4.49 -8.18
C VAL A 114 -11.24 3.84 -7.74
N ALA A 115 -12.27 3.91 -8.57
CA ALA A 115 -13.54 3.28 -8.24
C ALA A 115 -13.38 1.76 -8.11
N ASP A 116 -12.54 1.17 -8.97
CA ASP A 116 -12.28 -0.25 -8.88
C ASP A 116 -11.58 -0.58 -7.58
N LEU A 117 -10.68 0.30 -7.13
CA LEU A 117 -9.97 0.07 -5.87
C LEU A 117 -10.93 0.13 -4.70
N SER A 118 -11.90 1.05 -4.74
CA SER A 118 -12.89 1.15 -3.68
C SER A 118 -13.65 -0.16 -3.55
N THR A 119 -13.94 -0.78 -4.68
CA THR A 119 -14.63 -2.06 -4.66
C THR A 119 -13.71 -3.18 -4.18
N ALA A 120 -12.50 -3.20 -4.71
CA ALA A 120 -11.57 -4.30 -4.39
C ALA A 120 -11.15 -4.30 -2.93
N PHE A 121 -10.99 -3.13 -2.35
CA PHE A 121 -10.52 -3.05 -0.97
C PHE A 121 -11.64 -2.85 0.04
N ALA A 122 -12.88 -2.84 -0.42
CA ALA A 122 -14.02 -2.69 0.50
C ALA A 122 -14.03 -3.85 1.49
N GLY A 123 -14.18 -3.53 2.75
CA GLY A 123 -14.23 -4.56 3.78
C GLY A 123 -12.89 -5.17 4.14
N THR A 124 -11.81 -4.69 3.57
CA THR A 124 -10.49 -5.22 3.91
C THR A 124 -9.78 -4.27 4.85
N SER A 125 -8.68 -4.73 5.40
CA SER A 125 -7.88 -3.90 6.29
C SER A 125 -6.79 -3.13 5.54
N VAL A 126 -6.80 -3.13 4.21
CA VAL A 126 -5.76 -2.48 3.44
C VAL A 126 -5.85 -0.97 3.59
N PRO A 127 -4.81 -0.32 4.10
CA PRO A 127 -4.80 1.14 4.20
C PRO A 127 -4.47 1.70 2.82
N TRP A 128 -5.37 2.49 2.26
CA TRP A 128 -5.09 3.13 0.98
C TRP A 128 -5.85 4.45 0.90
N ALA A 129 -5.35 5.35 0.08
CA ALA A 129 -5.99 6.64 -0.08
C ALA A 129 -5.54 7.26 -1.38
N ARG A 130 -6.40 8.07 -1.96
CA ARG A 130 -5.99 8.86 -3.11
C ARG A 130 -5.05 9.92 -2.60
N LEU A 131 -4.01 10.13 -3.37
CA LEU A 131 -3.12 11.22 -3.08
C LEU A 131 -3.65 12.36 -3.87
N HIS A 132 -4.23 13.33 -3.19
CA HIS A 132 -4.71 14.45 -3.91
C HIS A 132 -3.50 15.25 -4.27
N ASN A 133 -3.70 16.02 -5.25
CA ASN A 133 -2.70 16.91 -5.68
C ASN A 133 -2.28 17.72 -4.50
N LEU A 134 -1.13 17.47 -4.02
CA LEU A 134 -0.63 18.15 -2.88
C LEU A 134 -0.33 19.59 -3.18
N THR A 135 -0.34 19.93 -4.41
CA THR A 135 -0.05 21.28 -4.77
C THR A 135 -1.33 22.03 -4.98
N GLY A 136 -2.41 21.39 -4.90
CA GLY A 136 -3.59 22.16 -5.18
C GLY A 136 -4.77 21.64 -4.70
#